data_f1d43ff70eed8282c45e6815f3410abe
#
_entry.id   f1d43ff70eed8282c45e6815f3410abe
#
_cell.length_a   1.000
_cell.length_b   1.000
_cell.length_c   1.000
_cell.angle_alpha   90.00
_cell.angle_beta   90.00
_cell.angle_gamma   90.00
#
_symmetry.space_group_name_H-M   'P 1'
#
loop_
_entity.id
_entity.type
_entity.pdbx_description
1 polymer ?
#
loop_
_entity_poly.entity_id
_entity_poly.type
_entity_poly.pdbx_seq_one_letter_code
_entity_poly.pdbx_strand_id
1 'polypeptide(L)'
;FEFNHLEALSSAVRVRENIVLDARKTALAFKTDAAERPSEFWRYEEDAGFILHACTGLIKALVSATQPEATGKLYDFSCYRATEYVILLGLAQEAALHNTELLAQLQALNEHYAIRSGQFHEVFLHEYGSLEEPLPARFYVPGDRVWFRNPDANSSDVTGYEGSWVIYVGSGLFSNFWKRDQPFSLQSKCIEIYHW
;
A
#
# COMPACT_ATOMS: atom_id res chain seq x y z
N PHE A 1 2.61 21.14 4.09
CA PHE A 1 2.10 20.99 2.72
C PHE A 1 1.46 22.29 2.28
N GLU A 2 1.74 22.74 1.04
CA GLU A 2 1.07 23.86 0.41
C GLU A 2 0.27 23.35 -0.80
N PHE A 3 -0.95 23.83 -0.96
CA PHE A 3 -1.83 23.48 -2.06
C PHE A 3 -2.16 24.73 -2.87
N ASN A 4 -2.01 24.66 -4.18
CA ASN A 4 -2.20 25.81 -5.08
C ASN A 4 -3.65 26.31 -5.12
N HIS A 5 -4.62 25.46 -4.81
CA HIS A 5 -6.05 25.78 -4.80
C HIS A 5 -6.85 24.73 -3.99
N LEU A 6 -8.08 25.11 -3.63
CA LEU A 6 -8.96 24.30 -2.77
C LEU A 6 -9.24 22.90 -3.33
N GLU A 7 -9.40 22.76 -4.64
CA GLU A 7 -9.67 21.45 -5.25
C GLU A 7 -8.47 20.51 -5.10
N ALA A 8 -7.23 21.00 -5.21
CA ALA A 8 -6.04 20.18 -4.98
C ALA A 8 -5.98 19.67 -3.53
N LEU A 9 -6.32 20.51 -2.55
CA LEU A 9 -6.45 20.10 -1.15
C LEU A 9 -7.56 19.06 -0.99
N SER A 10 -8.74 19.31 -1.56
CA SER A 10 -9.89 18.40 -1.45
C SER A 10 -9.60 17.04 -2.07
N SER A 11 -8.96 17.00 -3.24
CA SER A 11 -8.53 15.77 -3.88
C SER A 11 -7.52 15.01 -3.01
N ALA A 12 -6.52 15.69 -2.45
CA ALA A 12 -5.55 15.07 -1.56
C ALA A 12 -6.21 14.46 -0.30
N VAL A 13 -7.23 15.11 0.24
CA VAL A 13 -8.00 14.57 1.38
C VAL A 13 -8.77 13.32 0.96
N ARG A 14 -9.52 13.35 -0.16
CA ARG A 14 -10.28 12.20 -0.65
C ARG A 14 -9.40 11.00 -0.98
N VAL A 15 -8.23 11.22 -1.60
CA VAL A 15 -7.23 10.16 -1.82
C VAL A 15 -6.83 9.50 -0.50
N ARG A 16 -6.53 10.30 0.53
CA ARG A 16 -6.14 9.78 1.85
C ARG A 16 -7.28 9.04 2.55
N GLU A 17 -8.51 9.53 2.44
CA GLU A 17 -9.70 8.85 2.96
C GLU A 17 -9.86 7.47 2.28
N ASN A 18 -9.74 7.39 0.96
CA ASN A 18 -9.78 6.13 0.22
C ASN A 18 -8.67 5.18 0.69
N ILE A 19 -7.41 5.65 0.78
CA ILE A 19 -6.28 4.85 1.27
C ILE A 19 -6.56 4.26 2.66
N VAL A 20 -7.08 5.08 3.59
CA VAL A 20 -7.41 4.62 4.95
C VAL A 20 -8.53 3.57 4.93
N LEU A 21 -9.59 3.79 4.14
CA LEU A 21 -10.71 2.85 4.01
C LEU A 21 -10.26 1.53 3.39
N ASP A 22 -9.44 1.58 2.34
CA ASP A 22 -8.93 0.38 1.69
C ASP A 22 -7.90 -0.35 2.56
N ALA A 23 -7.03 0.35 3.28
CA ALA A 23 -6.11 -0.26 4.24
C ALA A 23 -6.85 -1.05 5.34
N ARG A 24 -8.02 -0.57 5.78
CA ARG A 24 -8.86 -1.27 6.78
C ARG A 24 -9.57 -2.50 6.21
N LYS A 25 -9.89 -2.52 4.92
CA LYS A 25 -10.52 -3.65 4.23
C LYS A 25 -9.52 -4.70 3.76
N THR A 26 -8.24 -4.31 3.65
CA THR A 26 -7.18 -5.20 3.15
C THR A 26 -6.93 -6.33 4.15
N ALA A 27 -6.95 -7.56 3.64
CA ALA A 27 -6.48 -8.74 4.35
C ALA A 27 -5.75 -9.67 3.39
N LEU A 28 -4.54 -10.10 3.77
CA LEU A 28 -3.58 -10.77 2.91
C LEU A 28 -2.95 -11.96 3.61
N ALA A 29 -2.44 -12.91 2.85
CA ALA A 29 -1.49 -13.90 3.33
C ALA A 29 -0.08 -13.32 3.22
N PHE A 30 0.79 -13.66 4.19
CA PHE A 30 2.18 -13.23 4.20
C PHE A 30 3.08 -14.37 3.72
N LYS A 31 3.56 -14.22 2.48
CA LYS A 31 4.68 -15.02 1.97
C LYS A 31 5.60 -14.11 1.16
N THR A 32 6.88 -14.19 1.42
CA THR A 32 7.89 -13.38 0.75
C THR A 32 8.44 -14.04 -0.50
N ASP A 33 8.36 -15.37 -0.58
CA ASP A 33 8.92 -16.22 -1.63
C ASP A 33 7.90 -16.67 -2.69
N ALA A 34 6.62 -16.47 -2.45
CA ALA A 34 5.53 -16.95 -3.31
C ALA A 34 4.43 -15.90 -3.50
N ALA A 35 4.78 -14.77 -4.13
CA ALA A 35 3.80 -13.73 -4.43
C ALA A 35 2.68 -14.27 -5.35
N GLU A 36 1.43 -13.97 -5.01
CA GLU A 36 0.26 -14.42 -5.77
C GLU A 36 -0.73 -13.26 -5.98
N ARG A 37 -1.39 -13.25 -7.15
CA ARG A 37 -2.47 -12.33 -7.51
C ARG A 37 -3.60 -13.08 -8.20
N PRO A 38 -4.84 -12.53 -8.22
CA PRO A 38 -5.94 -13.12 -9.00
C PRO A 38 -5.57 -13.21 -10.48
N SER A 39 -5.43 -14.44 -10.99
CA SER A 39 -5.03 -14.68 -12.38
C SER A 39 -6.05 -14.18 -13.43
N GLU A 40 -7.29 -13.91 -13.01
CA GLU A 40 -8.33 -13.28 -13.85
C GLU A 40 -7.93 -11.84 -14.25
N PHE A 41 -7.17 -11.14 -13.39
CA PHE A 41 -6.81 -9.73 -13.57
C PHE A 41 -5.33 -9.53 -13.82
N TRP A 42 -4.46 -10.42 -13.33
CA TRP A 42 -3.01 -10.24 -13.31
C TRP A 42 -2.30 -11.40 -13.97
N ARG A 43 -1.35 -11.10 -14.86
CA ARG A 43 -0.38 -12.06 -15.37
C ARG A 43 0.97 -11.84 -14.71
N TYR A 44 1.68 -12.90 -14.41
CA TYR A 44 3.04 -12.84 -13.90
C TYR A 44 4.03 -12.94 -15.06
N GLU A 45 4.99 -12.03 -15.10
CA GLU A 45 6.14 -12.05 -16.00
C GLU A 45 7.42 -12.09 -15.18
N GLU A 46 8.32 -13.04 -15.46
CA GLU A 46 9.49 -13.32 -14.62
C GLU A 46 10.37 -12.10 -14.38
N ASP A 47 10.65 -11.31 -15.43
CA ASP A 47 11.49 -10.11 -15.34
C ASP A 47 10.74 -8.85 -14.88
N ALA A 48 9.42 -8.83 -14.98
CA ALA A 48 8.60 -7.65 -14.74
C ALA A 48 7.79 -7.72 -13.43
N GLY A 49 7.26 -8.90 -13.07
CA GLY A 49 6.32 -9.09 -11.98
C GLY A 49 4.87 -9.15 -12.46
N PHE A 50 3.91 -8.74 -11.62
CA PHE A 50 2.49 -8.80 -11.95
C PHE A 50 2.06 -7.60 -12.78
N ILE A 51 1.57 -7.87 -13.98
CA ILE A 51 1.06 -6.90 -14.96
C ILE A 51 -0.45 -7.11 -15.11
N LEU A 52 -1.19 -6.02 -15.20
CA LEU A 52 -2.63 -6.04 -15.39
C LEU A 52 -2.98 -6.60 -16.78
N HIS A 53 -3.99 -7.46 -16.88
CA HIS A 53 -4.53 -7.89 -18.15
C HIS A 53 -5.21 -6.72 -18.87
N ALA A 54 -4.97 -6.60 -20.17
CA ALA A 54 -5.67 -5.64 -21.01
C ALA A 54 -7.20 -5.78 -20.88
N CYS A 55 -7.90 -4.66 -20.93
CA CYS A 55 -9.36 -4.59 -20.83
C CYS A 55 -9.96 -5.04 -19.48
N THR A 56 -9.14 -5.25 -18.45
CA THR A 56 -9.62 -5.43 -17.08
C THR A 56 -9.55 -4.10 -16.32
N GLY A 57 -10.53 -3.79 -15.48
CA GLY A 57 -10.56 -2.54 -14.73
C GLY A 57 -9.53 -2.53 -13.60
N LEU A 58 -8.63 -1.53 -13.55
CA LEU A 58 -7.58 -1.39 -12.53
C LEU A 58 -8.14 -1.44 -11.10
N ILE A 59 -9.18 -0.67 -10.81
CA ILE A 59 -9.81 -0.64 -9.48
C ILE A 59 -10.31 -2.03 -9.08
N LYS A 60 -11.02 -2.72 -9.99
CA LYS A 60 -11.53 -4.07 -9.74
C LYS A 60 -10.40 -5.06 -9.48
N ALA A 61 -9.32 -4.97 -10.26
CA ALA A 61 -8.13 -5.80 -10.11
C ALA A 61 -7.43 -5.59 -8.76
N LEU A 62 -7.26 -4.33 -8.33
CA LEU A 62 -6.66 -3.99 -7.04
C LEU A 62 -7.52 -4.45 -5.86
N VAL A 63 -8.85 -4.21 -5.92
CA VAL A 63 -9.80 -4.69 -4.91
C VAL A 63 -9.77 -6.22 -4.83
N SER A 64 -9.79 -6.92 -5.96
CA SER A 64 -9.74 -8.39 -5.99
C SER A 64 -8.45 -8.97 -5.43
N ALA A 65 -7.33 -8.23 -5.54
CA ALA A 65 -6.04 -8.66 -5.01
C ALA A 65 -5.86 -8.39 -3.50
N THR A 66 -6.55 -7.37 -2.96
CA THR A 66 -6.29 -6.89 -1.58
C THR A 66 -7.45 -7.10 -0.61
N GLN A 67 -8.68 -7.25 -1.12
CA GLN A 67 -9.89 -7.33 -0.29
C GLN A 67 -10.57 -8.70 -0.48
N PRO A 68 -10.50 -9.60 0.50
CA PRO A 68 -10.99 -10.99 0.36
C PRO A 68 -12.50 -11.11 0.16
N GLU A 69 -13.28 -10.08 0.48
CA GLU A 69 -14.72 -10.07 0.17
C GLU A 69 -15.00 -10.15 -1.34
N ALA A 70 -14.07 -9.67 -2.16
CA ALA A 70 -14.23 -9.68 -3.61
C ALA A 70 -14.02 -11.07 -4.22
N THR A 71 -13.18 -11.91 -3.60
CA THR A 71 -12.76 -13.20 -4.18
C THR A 71 -12.91 -14.41 -3.25
N GLY A 72 -13.13 -14.19 -1.96
CA GLY A 72 -13.13 -15.23 -0.94
C GLY A 72 -11.74 -15.80 -0.63
N LYS A 73 -10.66 -15.20 -1.14
CA LYS A 73 -9.28 -15.68 -1.02
C LYS A 73 -8.34 -14.60 -0.49
N LEU A 74 -7.36 -15.02 0.31
CA LEU A 74 -6.21 -14.21 0.70
C LEU A 74 -5.08 -14.47 -0.29
N TYR A 75 -4.53 -13.41 -0.87
CA TYR A 75 -3.39 -13.47 -1.78
C TYR A 75 -2.09 -13.15 -1.06
N ASP A 76 -0.99 -13.68 -1.56
CA ASP A 76 0.34 -13.55 -0.95
C ASP A 76 1.04 -12.26 -1.35
N PHE A 77 1.35 -11.43 -0.34
CA PHE A 77 2.01 -10.15 -0.48
C PHE A 77 3.12 -9.97 0.54
N SER A 78 4.14 -9.20 0.21
CA SER A 78 4.96 -8.52 1.21
C SER A 78 4.23 -7.26 1.72
N CYS A 79 4.56 -6.79 2.94
CA CYS A 79 4.00 -5.56 3.49
C CYS A 79 4.30 -4.34 2.59
N TYR A 80 5.46 -4.33 1.96
CA TYR A 80 5.87 -3.31 1.00
C TYR A 80 4.89 -3.21 -0.17
N ARG A 81 4.64 -4.34 -0.85
CA ARG A 81 3.69 -4.40 -1.97
C ARG A 81 2.25 -4.13 -1.55
N ALA A 82 1.85 -4.56 -0.36
CA ALA A 82 0.53 -4.29 0.16
C ALA A 82 0.25 -2.78 0.22
N THR A 83 1.20 -1.99 0.75
CA THR A 83 1.05 -0.52 0.80
C THR A 83 0.96 0.11 -0.58
N GLU A 84 1.73 -0.36 -1.56
CA GLU A 84 1.70 0.17 -2.94
C GLU A 84 0.34 -0.06 -3.60
N TYR A 85 -0.22 -1.28 -3.47
CA TYR A 85 -1.53 -1.61 -4.03
C TYR A 85 -2.65 -0.81 -3.37
N VAL A 86 -2.61 -0.63 -2.05
CA VAL A 86 -3.60 0.17 -1.31
C VAL A 86 -3.54 1.65 -1.70
N ILE A 87 -2.34 2.22 -1.83
CA ILE A 87 -2.16 3.62 -2.25
C ILE A 87 -2.64 3.81 -3.69
N LEU A 88 -2.27 2.91 -4.61
CA LEU A 88 -2.71 2.98 -6.00
C LEU A 88 -4.23 2.85 -6.12
N LEU A 89 -4.85 1.99 -5.29
CA LEU A 89 -6.31 1.84 -5.25
C LEU A 89 -6.97 3.16 -4.83
N GLY A 90 -6.51 3.80 -3.75
CA GLY A 90 -7.05 5.08 -3.30
C GLY A 90 -6.91 6.20 -4.33
N LEU A 91 -5.79 6.26 -5.05
CA LEU A 91 -5.57 7.17 -6.18
C LEU A 91 -6.51 6.89 -7.35
N ALA A 92 -6.65 5.62 -7.75
CA ALA A 92 -7.51 5.22 -8.85
C ALA A 92 -8.99 5.49 -8.57
N GLN A 93 -9.45 5.30 -7.33
CA GLN A 93 -10.82 5.60 -6.91
C GLN A 93 -11.13 7.10 -6.98
N GLU A 94 -10.22 7.97 -6.52
CA GLU A 94 -10.36 9.41 -6.67
C GLU A 94 -10.36 9.81 -8.15
N ALA A 95 -9.44 9.27 -8.94
CA ALA A 95 -9.36 9.54 -10.37
C ALA A 95 -10.63 9.10 -11.12
N ALA A 96 -11.25 8.00 -10.72
CA ALA A 96 -12.51 7.53 -11.33
C ALA A 96 -13.66 8.53 -11.19
N LEU A 97 -13.68 9.31 -10.11
CA LEU A 97 -14.75 10.27 -9.83
C LEU A 97 -14.44 11.68 -10.35
N HIS A 98 -13.16 12.07 -10.40
CA HIS A 98 -12.79 13.47 -10.59
C HIS A 98 -11.78 13.71 -11.72
N ASN A 99 -11.11 12.66 -12.23
CA ASN A 99 -10.13 12.78 -13.31
C ASN A 99 -10.01 11.47 -14.11
N THR A 100 -10.99 11.21 -14.97
CA THR A 100 -11.05 9.97 -15.78
C THR A 100 -9.88 9.80 -16.74
N GLU A 101 -9.24 10.89 -17.15
CA GLU A 101 -8.03 10.84 -17.97
C GLU A 101 -6.85 10.27 -17.17
N LEU A 102 -6.66 10.71 -15.92
CA LEU A 102 -5.66 10.14 -15.02
C LEU A 102 -5.93 8.66 -14.76
N LEU A 103 -7.20 8.26 -14.56
CA LEU A 103 -7.53 6.85 -14.42
C LEU A 103 -7.13 6.04 -15.65
N ALA A 104 -7.40 6.56 -16.85
CA ALA A 104 -7.01 5.89 -18.10
C ALA A 104 -5.48 5.76 -18.23
N GLN A 105 -4.73 6.77 -17.80
CA GLN A 105 -3.26 6.73 -17.78
C GLN A 105 -2.75 5.70 -16.77
N LEU A 106 -3.31 5.63 -15.54
CA LEU A 106 -2.97 4.63 -14.54
C LEU A 106 -3.30 3.21 -15.02
N GLN A 107 -4.45 3.03 -15.68
CA GLN A 107 -4.84 1.78 -16.31
C GLN A 107 -3.81 1.33 -17.35
N ALA A 108 -3.50 2.19 -18.33
CA ALA A 108 -2.54 1.91 -19.38
C ALA A 108 -1.14 1.61 -18.82
N LEU A 109 -0.70 2.37 -17.82
CA LEU A 109 0.58 2.13 -17.15
C LEU A 109 0.67 0.71 -16.58
N ASN A 110 -0.37 0.25 -15.88
CA ASN A 110 -0.37 -1.07 -15.25
C ASN A 110 -0.64 -2.24 -16.21
N GLU A 111 -1.15 -1.98 -17.40
CA GLU A 111 -1.24 -2.96 -18.51
C GLU A 111 0.12 -3.25 -19.16
N HIS A 112 1.09 -2.35 -19.00
CA HIS A 112 2.43 -2.45 -19.58
C HIS A 112 3.53 -2.66 -18.55
N TYR A 113 3.35 -2.17 -17.33
CA TYR A 113 4.37 -2.19 -16.29
C TYR A 113 3.81 -2.73 -14.98
N ALA A 114 4.57 -3.61 -14.34
CA ALA A 114 4.28 -4.02 -12.98
C ALA A 114 4.52 -2.87 -11.99
N ILE A 115 3.81 -2.88 -10.87
CA ILE A 115 4.08 -2.00 -9.74
C ILE A 115 5.46 -2.36 -9.19
N ARG A 116 6.46 -1.51 -9.45
CA ARG A 116 7.85 -1.68 -9.02
C ARG A 116 8.21 -0.66 -7.97
N SER A 117 8.76 -1.13 -6.87
CA SER A 117 9.01 -0.36 -5.64
C SER A 117 9.74 0.97 -5.82
N GLY A 118 10.87 1.00 -6.52
CA GLY A 118 11.61 2.25 -6.74
C GLY A 118 10.81 3.25 -7.58
N GLN A 119 10.28 2.82 -8.71
CA GLN A 119 9.49 3.67 -9.59
C GLN A 119 8.19 4.16 -8.92
N PHE A 120 7.53 3.30 -8.16
CA PHE A 120 6.32 3.69 -7.42
C PHE A 120 6.63 4.79 -6.40
N HIS A 121 7.73 4.63 -5.67
CA HIS A 121 8.18 5.61 -4.69
C HIS A 121 8.46 6.97 -5.36
N GLU A 122 9.25 6.97 -6.41
CA GLU A 122 9.64 8.20 -7.13
C GLU A 122 8.45 8.97 -7.74
N VAL A 123 7.42 8.25 -8.20
CA VAL A 123 6.27 8.85 -8.88
C VAL A 123 5.16 9.28 -7.91
N PHE A 124 4.86 8.46 -6.91
CA PHE A 124 3.64 8.64 -6.10
C PHE A 124 3.89 9.07 -4.67
N LEU A 125 5.14 9.07 -4.18
CA LEU A 125 5.44 9.33 -2.79
C LEU A 125 6.46 10.45 -2.62
N HIS A 126 6.33 11.15 -1.50
CA HIS A 126 7.37 12.03 -0.97
C HIS A 126 7.84 11.49 0.37
N GLU A 127 9.14 11.30 0.53
CA GLU A 127 9.73 10.85 1.77
C GLU A 127 10.01 12.00 2.71
N TYR A 128 9.64 11.83 3.98
CA TYR A 128 9.89 12.77 5.07
C TYR A 128 10.58 12.04 6.22
N GLY A 129 11.67 12.62 6.70
CA GLY A 129 12.53 12.01 7.72
C GLY A 129 13.46 10.95 7.15
N SER A 130 14.24 10.35 8.01
CA SER A 130 15.18 9.27 7.70
C SER A 130 15.23 8.27 8.87
N LEU A 131 16.06 7.24 8.75
CA LEU A 131 16.29 6.31 9.88
C LEU A 131 17.02 6.99 11.03
N GLU A 132 17.90 7.96 10.73
CA GLU A 132 18.68 8.74 11.69
C GLU A 132 17.83 9.86 12.31
N GLU A 133 16.97 10.48 11.51
CA GLU A 133 16.09 11.59 11.92
C GLU A 133 14.63 11.26 11.55
N PRO A 134 13.97 10.35 12.25
CA PRO A 134 12.60 9.94 11.94
C PRO A 134 11.61 11.07 12.18
N LEU A 135 10.63 11.19 11.28
CA LEU A 135 9.53 12.14 11.46
C LEU A 135 8.75 11.81 12.74
N PRO A 136 8.60 12.75 13.69
CA PRO A 136 7.81 12.51 14.89
C PRO A 136 6.35 12.15 14.59
N ALA A 137 5.81 11.15 15.30
CA ALA A 137 4.48 10.59 15.05
C ALA A 137 3.33 11.62 15.08
N ARG A 138 3.51 12.76 15.79
CA ARG A 138 2.54 13.87 15.81
C ARG A 138 2.33 14.55 14.45
N PHE A 139 3.23 14.32 13.49
CA PHE A 139 3.13 14.86 12.13
C PHE A 139 2.54 13.87 11.13
N TYR A 140 2.25 12.64 11.56
CA TYR A 140 1.63 11.66 10.66
C TYR A 140 0.22 12.10 10.29
N VAL A 141 -0.09 11.99 9.02
CA VAL A 141 -1.42 12.26 8.46
C VAL A 141 -2.04 10.94 8.04
N PRO A 142 -3.33 10.68 8.32
CA PRO A 142 -4.00 9.47 7.86
C PRO A 142 -3.79 9.26 6.36
N GLY A 143 -3.44 8.02 5.97
CA GLY A 143 -3.02 7.67 4.63
C GLY A 143 -1.50 7.74 4.38
N ASP A 144 -0.71 8.20 5.35
CA ASP A 144 0.75 8.11 5.25
C ASP A 144 1.22 6.65 5.28
N ARG A 145 2.20 6.35 4.45
CA ARG A 145 2.97 5.11 4.49
C ARG A 145 4.11 5.28 5.49
N VAL A 146 4.21 4.35 6.45
CA VAL A 146 5.18 4.43 7.55
C VAL A 146 6.03 3.17 7.58
N TRP A 147 7.33 3.34 7.80
CA TRP A 147 8.29 2.26 7.99
C TRP A 147 8.66 2.08 9.46
N PHE A 148 8.55 0.84 9.93
CA PHE A 148 9.06 0.40 11.23
C PHE A 148 10.28 -0.49 11.00
N ARG A 149 11.46 -0.03 11.39
CA ARG A 149 12.69 -0.81 11.31
C ARG A 149 12.72 -1.89 12.38
N ASN A 150 13.17 -3.09 12.04
CA ASN A 150 13.56 -4.08 13.03
C ASN A 150 14.87 -3.64 13.71
N PRO A 151 14.90 -3.44 15.03
CA PRO A 151 16.11 -2.99 15.74
C PRO A 151 17.14 -4.10 15.98
N ASP A 152 16.75 -5.38 15.87
CA ASP A 152 17.64 -6.52 16.10
C ASP A 152 18.42 -6.87 14.82
N ALA A 153 19.75 -6.71 14.88
CA ALA A 153 20.61 -6.98 13.74
C ALA A 153 20.63 -8.45 13.31
N ASN A 154 20.35 -9.38 14.22
CA ASN A 154 20.40 -10.82 13.90
C ASN A 154 19.14 -11.27 13.14
N SER A 155 17.96 -10.82 13.58
CA SER A 155 16.72 -11.19 12.90
C SER A 155 16.45 -10.33 11.66
N SER A 156 16.94 -9.08 11.60
CA SER A 156 16.74 -8.19 10.45
C SER A 156 17.47 -8.63 9.18
N ASP A 157 18.44 -9.52 9.29
CA ASP A 157 19.12 -10.11 8.12
C ASP A 157 18.28 -11.19 7.42
N VAL A 158 17.19 -11.63 8.04
CA VAL A 158 16.28 -12.62 7.44
C VAL A 158 15.27 -11.90 6.54
N THR A 159 15.16 -12.33 5.29
CA THR A 159 14.25 -11.76 4.30
C THR A 159 12.82 -11.67 4.84
N GLY A 160 12.23 -10.46 4.84
CA GLY A 160 10.90 -10.16 5.35
C GLY A 160 10.86 -9.74 6.81
N TYR A 161 12.01 -9.79 7.52
CA TYR A 161 12.13 -9.37 8.92
C TYR A 161 12.95 -8.08 9.09
N GLU A 162 13.34 -7.42 8.00
CA GLU A 162 14.09 -6.15 8.02
C GLU A 162 13.28 -5.02 8.69
N GLY A 163 11.97 -5.15 8.64
CA GLY A 163 11.03 -4.19 9.19
C GLY A 163 9.63 -4.34 8.60
N SER A 164 8.76 -3.38 8.84
CA SER A 164 7.37 -3.46 8.40
C SER A 164 6.86 -2.14 7.83
N TRP A 165 6.30 -2.21 6.63
CA TRP A 165 5.57 -1.12 6.01
C TRP A 165 4.10 -1.21 6.35
N VAL A 166 3.51 -0.09 6.79
CA VAL A 166 2.11 0.04 7.18
C VAL A 166 1.53 1.36 6.68
N ILE A 167 0.20 1.48 6.68
CA ILE A 167 -0.51 2.75 6.48
C ILE A 167 -0.94 3.28 7.85
N TYR A 168 -0.66 4.55 8.13
CA TYR A 168 -1.22 5.25 9.27
C TYR A 168 -2.71 5.51 9.03
N VAL A 169 -3.58 4.94 9.85
CA VAL A 169 -5.04 5.03 9.67
C VAL A 169 -5.71 6.05 10.59
N GLY A 170 -4.90 6.87 11.28
CA GLY A 170 -5.37 7.89 12.20
C GLY A 170 -5.47 7.42 13.65
N SER A 171 -5.62 8.35 14.58
CA SER A 171 -5.80 8.09 16.01
C SER A 171 -4.71 7.23 16.66
N GLY A 172 -3.47 7.32 16.17
CA GLY A 172 -2.34 6.52 16.66
C GLY A 172 -2.38 5.05 16.24
N LEU A 173 -3.18 4.72 15.20
CA LEU A 173 -3.35 3.35 14.70
C LEU A 173 -2.73 3.17 13.32
N PHE A 174 -2.24 1.94 13.06
CA PHE A 174 -1.58 1.53 11.83
C PHE A 174 -2.25 0.29 11.24
N SER A 175 -2.28 0.17 9.92
CA SER A 175 -2.88 -0.98 9.24
C SER A 175 -2.23 -2.30 9.67
N ASN A 176 -3.06 -3.33 9.76
CA ASN A 176 -2.63 -4.70 9.93
C ASN A 176 -3.17 -5.51 8.74
N PHE A 177 -2.33 -5.74 7.75
CA PHE A 177 -2.74 -6.44 6.53
C PHE A 177 -2.91 -7.95 6.70
N TRP A 178 -2.50 -8.50 7.85
CA TRP A 178 -2.54 -9.94 8.14
C TRP A 178 -3.70 -10.34 9.06
N LYS A 179 -4.26 -9.36 9.78
CA LYS A 179 -5.37 -9.56 10.70
C LYS A 179 -6.38 -8.43 10.51
N ARG A 180 -7.41 -8.75 9.75
CA ARG A 180 -8.48 -7.79 9.46
C ARG A 180 -9.10 -7.21 10.74
N ASP A 181 -9.46 -5.93 10.68
CA ASP A 181 -10.10 -5.19 11.77
C ASP A 181 -9.31 -5.17 13.09
N GLN A 182 -8.01 -5.47 13.05
CA GLN A 182 -7.11 -5.44 14.20
C GLN A 182 -5.92 -4.52 13.91
N PRO A 183 -6.13 -3.19 13.85
CA PRO A 183 -5.03 -2.26 13.60
C PRO A 183 -4.02 -2.29 14.75
N PHE A 184 -2.76 -2.05 14.43
CA PHE A 184 -1.73 -1.89 15.43
C PHE A 184 -1.79 -0.50 16.08
N SER A 185 -1.60 -0.41 17.40
CA SER A 185 -1.08 0.81 18.03
C SER A 185 0.44 0.92 17.79
N LEU A 186 1.03 2.10 18.01
CA LEU A 186 2.48 2.26 17.96
C LEU A 186 3.18 1.24 18.87
N GLN A 187 2.70 1.11 20.11
CA GLN A 187 3.27 0.18 21.08
C GLN A 187 3.15 -1.28 20.63
N SER A 188 1.96 -1.71 20.17
CA SER A 188 1.76 -3.10 19.75
C SER A 188 2.59 -3.46 18.51
N LYS A 189 2.82 -2.50 17.60
CA LYS A 189 3.68 -2.71 16.43
C LYS A 189 5.16 -2.83 16.83
N CYS A 190 5.63 -2.00 17.74
CA CYS A 190 6.99 -2.10 18.28
C CYS A 190 7.21 -3.43 19.02
N ILE A 191 6.24 -3.88 19.80
CA ILE A 191 6.30 -5.18 20.50
C ILE A 191 6.33 -6.34 19.48
N GLU A 192 5.50 -6.30 18.45
CA GLU A 192 5.50 -7.32 17.41
C GLU A 192 6.88 -7.45 16.75
N ILE A 193 7.47 -6.33 16.33
CA ILE A 193 8.79 -6.32 15.68
C ILE A 193 9.89 -6.78 16.64
N TYR A 194 9.80 -6.42 17.91
CA TYR A 194 10.78 -6.85 18.93
C TYR A 194 10.79 -8.38 19.12
N HIS A 195 9.69 -9.06 18.86
CA HIS A 195 9.55 -10.51 18.98
C HIS A 195 9.86 -11.29 17.68
N TRP A 196 10.30 -10.62 16.65
CA TRP A 196 10.77 -11.26 15.43
C TRP A 196 12.17 -11.82 15.63
#